data_6407e7eeadd964fe2c3c03b73ecad07e
#
_entry.id   6407e7eeadd964fe2c3c03b73ecad07e
#
_cell.length_a   1.000
_cell.length_b   1.000
_cell.length_c   1.000
_cell.angle_alpha   90.00
_cell.angle_beta   90.00
_cell.angle_gamma   90.00
#
_symmetry.space_group_name_H-M   'P 1'
#
loop_
_entity.id
_entity.type
_entity.pdbx_description
1 polymer ?
#
loop_
_entity_poly.entity_id
_entity_poly.type
_entity_poly.pdbx_seq_one_letter_code
_entity_poly.pdbx_strand_id
1 'polypeptide(L)'
;MKLSSTKHLLCVLAAAITFVFSSCNSENETPVNDNSLPEAIAKDFSNRYGANTIKQVCSGNGFYRHTGQQETYVYCEDKAGDELLAVYVDNVWNRSILTLSDVNKLPDNVRRRLSRELPDTDNYEFWRIKEITQACISGKYYELCYLVQDPSMDKNWVHTLVIDSEGTLLKSCDYELNNNAYVRPFPTDMDWISEHYRGAKVLAYINDLGFDSYLIMHDGVIKSVSFDSNHPDAKWEETRYALPEGTAISSRVLDTLHTTYPGFTYTEVLVIENPGGHFYLFVDGTRADRLGHYVEAN
;
A
#
# COMPACT_ATOMS: atom_id res chain seq x y z
N MET A 1 -7.42 -27.70 43.52
CA MET A 1 -7.36 -26.37 44.14
C MET A 1 -7.57 -25.34 42.99
N LYS A 2 -8.73 -24.70 42.97
CA LYS A 2 -9.12 -23.66 42.03
C LYS A 2 -8.45 -22.37 42.39
N LEU A 3 -8.03 -21.55 41.41
CA LEU A 3 -8.07 -20.09 41.38
C LEU A 3 -7.55 -19.65 39.99
N SER A 4 -8.38 -19.18 39.10
CA SER A 4 -8.81 -17.77 39.00
C SER A 4 -7.69 -16.85 38.55
N SER A 5 -7.59 -16.62 37.21
CA SER A 5 -6.94 -15.43 36.66
C SER A 5 -7.62 -15.04 35.37
N THR A 6 -8.80 -14.43 35.52
CA THR A 6 -9.60 -13.87 34.41
C THR A 6 -9.93 -12.43 34.75
N LYS A 7 -8.96 -11.56 34.90
CA LYS A 7 -9.19 -10.12 35.21
C LYS A 7 -8.18 -9.13 34.63
N HIS A 8 -7.25 -9.54 33.76
CA HIS A 8 -6.29 -8.58 33.17
C HIS A 8 -6.43 -8.37 31.64
N LEU A 9 -7.48 -8.94 31.02
CA LEU A 9 -7.66 -8.84 29.55
C LEU A 9 -8.63 -7.72 29.12
N LEU A 10 -9.16 -6.92 30.04
CA LEU A 10 -10.18 -5.90 29.69
C LEU A 10 -9.67 -4.45 29.65
N CYS A 11 -8.40 -4.19 29.95
CA CYS A 11 -7.86 -2.82 29.96
C CYS A 11 -7.04 -2.45 28.72
N VAL A 12 -6.77 -3.37 27.80
CA VAL A 12 -5.96 -3.10 26.60
C VAL A 12 -6.83 -2.71 25.38
N LEU A 13 -8.11 -3.11 25.38
CA LEU A 13 -9.01 -2.83 24.25
C LEU A 13 -9.56 -1.40 24.20
N ALA A 14 -9.45 -0.62 25.28
CA ALA A 14 -9.97 0.76 25.30
C ALA A 14 -8.95 1.81 24.82
N ALA A 15 -7.67 1.44 24.62
CA ALA A 15 -6.63 2.36 24.20
C ALA A 15 -6.40 2.37 22.66
N ALA A 16 -6.95 1.40 21.93
CA ALA A 16 -6.72 1.28 20.47
C ALA A 16 -7.63 2.18 19.63
N ILE A 17 -8.73 2.70 20.19
CA ILE A 17 -9.69 3.52 19.43
C ILE A 17 -9.29 5.00 19.37
N THR A 18 -8.35 5.44 20.19
CA THR A 18 -7.95 6.86 20.26
C THR A 18 -6.75 7.23 19.41
N PHE A 19 -6.11 6.29 18.69
CA PHE A 19 -4.90 6.57 17.90
C PHE A 19 -5.14 6.88 16.42
N VAL A 20 -6.36 6.71 15.90
CA VAL A 20 -6.64 7.02 14.47
C VAL A 20 -6.76 8.53 14.23
N PHE A 21 -7.00 9.34 15.27
CA PHE A 21 -7.17 10.79 15.16
C PHE A 21 -5.89 11.61 15.38
N SER A 22 -4.73 10.99 15.60
CA SER A 22 -3.49 11.71 15.92
C SER A 22 -2.54 11.94 14.75
N SER A 23 -2.91 11.61 13.51
CA SER A 23 -2.01 11.84 12.36
C SER A 23 -2.12 13.23 11.73
N CYS A 24 -2.94 14.14 12.27
CA CYS A 24 -2.88 15.57 11.94
C CYS A 24 -1.89 16.32 12.85
N ASN A 25 -0.76 15.72 13.21
CA ASN A 25 0.30 16.39 13.96
C ASN A 25 1.48 16.76 13.06
N SER A 26 1.29 17.71 12.16
CA SER A 26 2.37 18.62 11.80
C SER A 26 2.24 19.89 12.68
N GLU A 27 3.34 20.37 13.21
CA GLU A 27 3.40 21.49 14.21
C GLU A 27 2.82 22.83 13.74
N ASN A 28 2.08 22.87 12.61
CA ASN A 28 1.46 24.06 12.01
C ASN A 28 -0.02 23.91 11.63
N GLU A 29 -0.71 22.86 12.08
CA GLU A 29 -2.13 22.70 11.77
C GLU A 29 -2.98 23.37 12.85
N THR A 30 -3.62 24.45 12.48
CA THR A 30 -4.77 24.98 13.23
C THR A 30 -5.95 24.06 12.91
N PRO A 31 -6.50 23.28 13.86
CA PRO A 31 -7.73 22.53 13.61
C PRO A 31 -8.82 23.57 13.32
N VAL A 32 -9.20 23.70 12.08
CA VAL A 32 -10.39 24.46 11.72
C VAL A 32 -11.56 23.56 12.10
N ASN A 33 -12.10 23.81 13.27
CA ASN A 33 -13.29 23.13 13.79
C ASN A 33 -14.58 23.67 13.14
N ASP A 34 -14.46 24.13 11.89
CA ASP A 34 -15.55 24.56 11.05
C ASP A 34 -15.84 23.45 10.04
N ASN A 35 -16.96 22.73 10.23
CA ASN A 35 -17.44 21.70 9.31
C ASN A 35 -17.84 22.25 7.93
N SER A 36 -17.53 23.51 7.62
CA SER A 36 -17.79 24.12 6.34
C SER A 36 -16.74 23.73 5.31
N LEU A 37 -17.14 22.92 4.33
CA LEU A 37 -16.32 22.64 3.18
C LEU A 37 -16.28 23.85 2.23
N PRO A 38 -15.14 24.12 1.58
CA PRO A 38 -15.11 25.01 0.41
C PRO A 38 -16.21 24.60 -0.60
N GLU A 39 -16.88 25.57 -1.21
CA GLU A 39 -18.03 25.32 -2.07
C GLU A 39 -17.75 24.30 -3.17
N ALA A 40 -16.57 24.36 -3.78
CA ALA A 40 -16.14 23.42 -4.82
C ALA A 40 -16.04 21.98 -4.28
N ILE A 41 -15.47 21.80 -3.08
CA ILE A 41 -15.39 20.50 -2.42
C ILE A 41 -16.77 20.02 -1.99
N ALA A 42 -17.58 20.87 -1.39
CA ALA A 42 -18.92 20.52 -0.92
C ALA A 42 -19.81 19.94 -2.04
N LYS A 43 -19.75 20.56 -3.22
CA LYS A 43 -20.48 20.08 -4.40
C LYS A 43 -19.99 18.72 -4.89
N ASP A 44 -18.68 18.54 -5.04
CA ASP A 44 -18.11 17.26 -5.48
C ASP A 44 -18.33 16.17 -4.44
N PHE A 45 -18.13 16.49 -3.15
CA PHE A 45 -18.36 15.56 -2.04
C PHE A 45 -19.81 15.05 -2.02
N SER A 46 -20.78 15.96 -2.13
CA SER A 46 -22.19 15.60 -2.18
C SER A 46 -22.53 14.68 -3.36
N ASN A 47 -21.92 14.94 -4.52
CA ASN A 47 -22.14 14.12 -5.72
C ASN A 47 -21.54 12.72 -5.60
N ARG A 48 -20.36 12.58 -4.95
CA ARG A 48 -19.67 11.30 -4.81
C ARG A 48 -20.20 10.44 -3.67
N TYR A 49 -20.46 11.08 -2.53
CA TYR A 49 -20.72 10.36 -1.27
C TYR A 49 -22.14 10.58 -0.74
N GLY A 50 -22.92 11.45 -1.39
CA GLY A 50 -24.30 11.68 -1.05
C GLY A 50 -24.51 12.16 0.38
N ALA A 51 -25.26 11.38 1.17
CA ALA A 51 -25.66 11.74 2.53
C ALA A 51 -24.71 11.18 3.60
N ASN A 52 -23.43 10.93 3.29
CA ASN A 52 -22.46 10.52 4.30
C ASN A 52 -22.29 11.62 5.36
N THR A 53 -22.16 11.22 6.60
CA THR A 53 -22.05 12.14 7.73
C THR A 53 -20.62 12.62 7.89
N ILE A 54 -20.37 13.92 7.64
CA ILE A 54 -19.06 14.51 7.87
C ILE A 54 -18.79 14.58 9.38
N LYS A 55 -17.69 14.00 9.81
CA LYS A 55 -17.24 14.01 11.21
C LYS A 55 -16.22 15.11 11.46
N GLN A 56 -15.28 15.30 10.51
CA GLN A 56 -14.19 16.26 10.66
C GLN A 56 -13.69 16.70 9.30
N VAL A 57 -13.26 17.94 9.21
CA VAL A 57 -12.53 18.50 8.07
C VAL A 57 -11.21 19.03 8.58
N CYS A 58 -10.11 18.62 7.95
CA CYS A 58 -8.76 19.14 8.23
C CYS A 58 -8.18 19.69 6.94
N SER A 59 -7.41 20.77 7.03
CA SER A 59 -6.67 21.32 5.91
C SER A 59 -5.20 21.46 6.29
N GLY A 60 -4.32 21.19 5.36
CA GLY A 60 -2.89 21.27 5.55
C GLY A 60 -2.17 21.61 4.25
N ASN A 61 -0.88 21.81 4.34
CA ASN A 61 -0.01 21.96 3.17
C ASN A 61 0.57 20.60 2.82
N GLY A 62 0.65 20.29 1.52
CA GLY A 62 1.24 19.06 1.02
C GLY A 62 2.71 18.91 1.42
N PHE A 63 3.14 17.68 1.58
CA PHE A 63 4.51 17.30 1.93
C PHE A 63 5.34 16.94 0.70
N TYR A 64 6.67 16.98 0.82
CA TYR A 64 7.62 16.59 -0.21
C TYR A 64 7.34 17.30 -1.55
N ARG A 65 7.13 16.53 -2.61
CA ARG A 65 6.81 17.05 -3.96
C ARG A 65 5.48 17.80 -4.02
N HIS A 66 4.59 17.61 -3.04
CA HIS A 66 3.33 18.33 -2.90
C HIS A 66 3.47 19.66 -2.13
N THR A 67 4.68 20.06 -1.77
CA THR A 67 4.92 21.33 -1.06
C THR A 67 4.31 22.50 -1.83
N GLY A 68 3.48 23.28 -1.15
CA GLY A 68 2.75 24.41 -1.74
C GLY A 68 1.36 24.10 -2.28
N GLN A 69 0.94 22.83 -2.30
CA GLN A 69 -0.44 22.43 -2.59
C GLN A 69 -1.27 22.48 -1.30
N GLN A 70 -2.51 22.88 -1.41
CA GLN A 70 -3.45 22.81 -0.29
C GLN A 70 -4.16 21.47 -0.30
N GLU A 71 -4.02 20.73 0.79
CA GLU A 71 -4.72 19.48 0.99
C GLU A 71 -5.91 19.68 1.93
N THR A 72 -7.05 19.05 1.61
CA THR A 72 -8.23 19.01 2.46
C THR A 72 -8.65 17.57 2.67
N TYR A 73 -8.71 17.18 3.92
CA TYR A 73 -9.08 15.83 4.37
C TYR A 73 -10.47 15.88 4.97
N VAL A 74 -11.40 15.12 4.40
CA VAL A 74 -12.79 15.05 4.86
C VAL A 74 -13.04 13.66 5.43
N TYR A 75 -13.10 13.59 6.75
CA TYR A 75 -13.44 12.37 7.47
C TYR A 75 -14.95 12.26 7.61
N CYS A 76 -15.50 11.16 7.16
CA CYS A 76 -16.93 10.91 7.23
C CYS A 76 -17.20 9.42 7.51
N GLU A 77 -18.45 9.13 7.76
CA GLU A 77 -18.96 7.77 7.95
C GLU A 77 -19.99 7.50 6.86
N ASP A 78 -19.87 6.35 6.23
CA ASP A 78 -20.83 5.93 5.23
C ASP A 78 -22.12 5.39 5.88
N LYS A 79 -23.10 4.99 5.06
CA LYS A 79 -24.38 4.47 5.55
C LYS A 79 -24.26 3.12 6.29
N ALA A 80 -23.17 2.41 6.09
CA ALA A 80 -22.88 1.13 6.75
C ALA A 80 -22.10 1.31 8.05
N GLY A 81 -21.73 2.55 8.40
CA GLY A 81 -20.92 2.87 9.56
C GLY A 81 -19.42 2.67 9.35
N ASP A 82 -18.99 2.50 8.10
CA ASP A 82 -17.57 2.41 7.78
C ASP A 82 -16.97 3.82 7.65
N GLU A 83 -15.72 3.96 8.13
CA GLU A 83 -15.00 5.24 8.06
C GLU A 83 -14.50 5.49 6.63
N LEU A 84 -14.83 6.66 6.11
CA LEU A 84 -14.37 7.14 4.82
C LEU A 84 -13.54 8.40 4.98
N LEU A 85 -12.34 8.39 4.41
CA LEU A 85 -11.49 9.56 4.23
C LEU A 85 -11.52 9.96 2.75
N ALA A 86 -12.03 11.16 2.46
CA ALA A 86 -11.92 11.78 1.14
C ALA A 86 -10.82 12.85 1.17
N VAL A 87 -9.90 12.79 0.22
CA VAL A 87 -8.78 13.72 0.12
C VAL A 87 -8.92 14.56 -1.14
N TYR A 88 -8.80 15.86 -0.96
CA TYR A 88 -8.82 16.86 -2.02
C TYR A 88 -7.47 17.60 -2.04
N VAL A 89 -6.96 17.87 -3.23
CA VAL A 89 -5.75 18.68 -3.43
C VAL A 89 -6.13 19.86 -4.33
N ASP A 90 -5.86 21.07 -3.86
CA ASP A 90 -6.26 22.31 -4.54
C ASP A 90 -7.76 22.32 -4.92
N ASN A 91 -8.59 21.85 -3.99
CA ASN A 91 -10.05 21.68 -4.14
C ASN A 91 -10.51 20.64 -5.18
N VAL A 92 -9.60 19.83 -5.73
CA VAL A 92 -9.92 18.74 -6.67
C VAL A 92 -9.83 17.42 -5.93
N TRP A 93 -10.86 16.56 -6.09
CA TRP A 93 -10.86 15.22 -5.53
C TRP A 93 -9.65 14.43 -6.05
N ASN A 94 -9.02 13.75 -5.12
CA ASN A 94 -7.81 13.03 -5.37
C ASN A 94 -7.91 11.56 -5.01
N ARG A 95 -8.39 11.25 -3.80
CA ARG A 95 -8.44 9.88 -3.28
C ARG A 95 -9.61 9.71 -2.32
N SER A 96 -10.11 8.49 -2.26
CA SER A 96 -10.99 8.00 -1.19
C SER A 96 -10.41 6.77 -0.56
N ILE A 97 -10.41 6.71 0.75
CA ILE A 97 -9.99 5.54 1.54
C ILE A 97 -11.18 5.16 2.42
N LEU A 98 -11.80 4.03 2.14
CA LEU A 98 -12.86 3.45 2.96
C LEU A 98 -12.25 2.35 3.83
N THR A 99 -12.33 2.52 5.15
CA THR A 99 -11.87 1.51 6.10
C THR A 99 -13.01 0.54 6.36
N LEU A 100 -12.85 -0.69 5.90
CA LEU A 100 -13.84 -1.74 6.08
C LEU A 100 -13.67 -2.39 7.45
N SER A 101 -14.78 -2.58 8.15
CA SER A 101 -14.79 -3.17 9.49
C SER A 101 -14.62 -4.69 9.48
N ASP A 102 -14.76 -5.37 8.32
CA ASP A 102 -14.73 -6.82 8.22
C ASP A 102 -14.27 -7.27 6.81
N VAL A 103 -13.52 -8.37 6.74
CA VAL A 103 -13.11 -9.03 5.48
C VAL A 103 -14.28 -9.50 4.64
N ASN A 104 -15.43 -9.79 5.25
CA ASN A 104 -16.64 -10.20 4.54
C ASN A 104 -17.25 -9.08 3.68
N LYS A 105 -16.86 -7.82 3.92
CA LYS A 105 -17.25 -6.68 3.08
C LYS A 105 -16.43 -6.56 1.79
N LEU A 106 -15.35 -7.32 1.67
CA LEU A 106 -14.56 -7.37 0.45
C LEU A 106 -15.33 -8.01 -0.70
N PRO A 107 -15.12 -7.59 -1.96
CA PRO A 107 -15.67 -8.25 -3.13
C PRO A 107 -15.23 -9.71 -3.24
N ASP A 108 -16.05 -10.53 -3.86
CA ASP A 108 -15.81 -11.97 -4.01
C ASP A 108 -14.47 -12.30 -4.68
N ASN A 109 -14.05 -11.51 -5.66
CA ASN A 109 -12.78 -11.70 -6.33
C ASN A 109 -11.59 -11.48 -5.37
N VAL A 110 -11.67 -10.43 -4.57
CA VAL A 110 -10.66 -10.08 -3.55
C VAL A 110 -10.63 -11.15 -2.46
N ARG A 111 -11.80 -11.58 -1.96
CA ARG A 111 -11.90 -12.67 -0.96
C ARG A 111 -11.32 -13.98 -1.47
N ARG A 112 -11.60 -14.35 -2.73
CA ARG A 112 -11.02 -15.56 -3.34
C ARG A 112 -9.50 -15.46 -3.47
N ARG A 113 -8.97 -14.28 -3.80
CA ARG A 113 -7.53 -14.08 -3.81
C ARG A 113 -6.96 -14.20 -2.41
N LEU A 114 -7.56 -13.51 -1.44
CA LEU A 114 -7.14 -13.55 -0.05
C LEU A 114 -7.08 -15.00 0.48
N SER A 115 -8.09 -15.82 0.23
CA SER A 115 -8.12 -17.24 0.65
C SER A 115 -7.05 -18.11 -0.03
N ARG A 116 -6.47 -17.68 -1.15
CA ARG A 116 -5.31 -18.36 -1.76
C ARG A 116 -4.00 -17.96 -1.10
N GLU A 117 -3.87 -16.70 -0.73
CA GLU A 117 -2.69 -16.21 -0.01
C GLU A 117 -2.68 -16.67 1.45
N LEU A 118 -3.86 -16.71 2.06
CA LEU A 118 -4.09 -17.06 3.46
C LEU A 118 -5.17 -18.16 3.54
N PRO A 119 -4.80 -19.45 3.42
CA PRO A 119 -5.77 -20.55 3.40
C PRO A 119 -6.68 -20.60 4.64
N ASP A 120 -6.16 -20.18 5.79
CA ASP A 120 -6.88 -20.17 7.08
C ASP A 120 -7.13 -18.73 7.55
N THR A 121 -7.89 -17.94 6.77
CA THR A 121 -8.14 -16.52 7.05
C THR A 121 -8.70 -16.24 8.45
N ASP A 122 -9.42 -17.19 9.04
CA ASP A 122 -9.97 -17.07 10.40
C ASP A 122 -8.89 -17.04 11.50
N ASN A 123 -7.67 -17.47 11.20
CA ASN A 123 -6.54 -17.46 12.12
C ASN A 123 -5.70 -16.18 12.08
N TYR A 124 -6.04 -15.23 11.19
CA TYR A 124 -5.32 -14.00 11.06
C TYR A 124 -6.11 -12.82 11.66
N GLU A 125 -5.43 -12.03 12.45
CA GLU A 125 -5.96 -10.78 12.97
C GLU A 125 -5.71 -9.66 11.95
N PHE A 126 -6.78 -9.21 11.27
CA PHE A 126 -6.70 -8.10 10.34
C PHE A 126 -6.64 -6.78 11.13
N TRP A 127 -5.50 -6.14 11.05
CA TRP A 127 -5.25 -4.85 11.66
C TRP A 127 -5.98 -3.72 10.93
N ARG A 128 -6.02 -3.78 9.60
CA ARG A 128 -6.62 -2.76 8.74
C ARG A 128 -7.04 -3.34 7.41
N ILE A 129 -8.22 -2.97 6.97
CA ILE A 129 -8.75 -3.31 5.65
C ILE A 129 -9.20 -2.01 5.00
N LYS A 130 -8.58 -1.61 3.89
CA LYS A 130 -8.93 -0.40 3.16
C LYS A 130 -9.36 -0.72 1.74
N GLU A 131 -10.44 -0.08 1.31
CA GLU A 131 -10.77 0.07 -0.11
C GLU A 131 -10.29 1.43 -0.57
N ILE A 132 -9.48 1.49 -1.62
CA ILE A 132 -8.84 2.71 -2.10
C ILE A 132 -9.28 2.99 -3.53
N THR A 133 -9.75 4.21 -3.76
CA THR A 133 -10.03 4.78 -5.09
C THR A 133 -9.16 6.02 -5.27
N GLN A 134 -8.48 6.15 -6.40
CA GLN A 134 -7.59 7.26 -6.68
C GLN A 134 -7.94 7.93 -8.01
N ALA A 135 -7.72 9.25 -8.09
CA ALA A 135 -7.76 9.97 -9.34
C ALA A 135 -6.69 9.42 -10.31
N CYS A 136 -7.01 9.43 -11.60
CA CYS A 136 -6.12 8.95 -12.68
C CYS A 136 -5.83 7.44 -12.69
N ILE A 137 -6.42 6.67 -11.77
CA ILE A 137 -6.30 5.21 -11.73
C ILE A 137 -7.66 4.59 -12.00
N SER A 138 -7.71 3.65 -12.93
CA SER A 138 -8.95 2.94 -13.27
C SER A 138 -9.21 1.83 -12.27
N GLY A 139 -10.37 1.86 -11.62
CA GLY A 139 -10.80 0.84 -10.67
C GLY A 139 -10.44 1.15 -9.24
N LYS A 140 -10.53 0.12 -8.41
CA LYS A 140 -10.25 0.17 -6.98
C LYS A 140 -9.19 -0.87 -6.65
N TYR A 141 -8.48 -0.64 -5.55
CA TYR A 141 -7.65 -1.68 -4.95
C TYR A 141 -7.88 -1.73 -3.44
N TYR A 142 -7.48 -2.82 -2.86
CA TYR A 142 -7.65 -3.14 -1.45
C TYR A 142 -6.30 -3.34 -0.80
N GLU A 143 -6.07 -2.66 0.31
CA GLU A 143 -4.92 -2.84 1.17
C GLU A 143 -5.37 -3.58 2.42
N LEU A 144 -4.78 -4.76 2.64
CA LEU A 144 -5.11 -5.62 3.76
C LEU A 144 -3.86 -5.80 4.62
N CYS A 145 -3.89 -5.23 5.82
CA CYS A 145 -2.83 -5.39 6.81
C CYS A 145 -3.29 -6.38 7.88
N TYR A 146 -2.46 -7.37 8.17
CA TYR A 146 -2.73 -8.38 9.18
C TYR A 146 -1.48 -8.70 9.99
N LEU A 147 -1.70 -9.21 11.20
CA LEU A 147 -0.62 -9.64 12.09
C LEU A 147 -0.24 -11.08 11.77
N VAL A 148 1.04 -11.31 11.57
CA VAL A 148 1.64 -12.63 11.49
C VAL A 148 2.30 -12.94 12.82
N GLN A 149 1.90 -14.05 13.43
CA GLN A 149 2.52 -14.55 14.65
C GLN A 149 3.60 -15.55 14.28
N ASP A 150 4.84 -15.30 14.69
CA ASP A 150 5.89 -16.29 14.63
C ASP A 150 6.09 -16.92 16.00
N PRO A 151 5.63 -18.18 16.18
CA PRO A 151 5.79 -18.88 17.45
C PRO A 151 7.26 -19.08 17.85
N SER A 152 8.20 -19.01 16.88
CA SER A 152 9.63 -19.20 17.12
C SER A 152 10.33 -17.97 17.64
N MET A 153 9.78 -16.78 17.39
CA MET A 153 10.45 -15.50 17.70
C MET A 153 9.78 -14.68 18.80
N ASP A 154 8.60 -15.11 19.30
CA ASP A 154 7.78 -14.33 20.25
C ASP A 154 7.55 -12.88 19.78
N LYS A 155 7.42 -12.70 18.48
CA LYS A 155 7.21 -11.40 17.82
C LYS A 155 6.08 -11.49 16.81
N ASN A 156 5.28 -10.43 16.78
CA ASN A 156 4.31 -10.21 15.73
C ASN A 156 4.85 -9.17 14.77
N TRP A 157 4.65 -9.37 13.47
CA TRP A 157 4.91 -8.34 12.46
C TRP A 157 3.68 -8.12 11.60
N VAL A 158 3.62 -6.95 11.00
CA VAL A 158 2.56 -6.59 10.07
C VAL A 158 2.94 -7.11 8.69
N HIS A 159 1.99 -7.77 8.05
CA HIS A 159 2.07 -8.10 6.63
C HIS A 159 0.99 -7.36 5.86
N THR A 160 1.30 -6.87 4.67
CA THR A 160 0.38 -6.13 3.81
C THR A 160 0.24 -6.80 2.46
N LEU A 161 -1.02 -7.01 2.05
CA LEU A 161 -1.39 -7.40 0.70
C LEU A 161 -2.09 -6.23 0.01
N VAL A 162 -1.74 -5.97 -1.25
CA VAL A 162 -2.47 -5.05 -2.13
C VAL A 162 -3.08 -5.87 -3.26
N ILE A 163 -4.41 -5.84 -3.37
CA ILE A 163 -5.19 -6.64 -4.33
C ILE A 163 -6.12 -5.69 -5.09
N ASP A 164 -6.18 -5.79 -6.42
CA ASP A 164 -7.15 -5.02 -7.20
C ASP A 164 -8.57 -5.61 -7.12
N SER A 165 -9.56 -4.89 -7.66
CA SER A 165 -10.97 -5.33 -7.67
C SER A 165 -11.21 -6.61 -8.46
N GLU A 166 -10.32 -6.96 -9.37
CA GLU A 166 -10.39 -8.20 -10.16
C GLU A 166 -9.78 -9.40 -9.44
N GLY A 167 -9.17 -9.19 -8.27
CA GLY A 167 -8.51 -10.22 -7.46
C GLY A 167 -7.07 -10.49 -7.88
N THR A 168 -6.43 -9.54 -8.55
CA THR A 168 -5.01 -9.63 -8.89
C THR A 168 -4.18 -9.15 -7.69
N LEU A 169 -3.22 -9.96 -7.23
CA LEU A 169 -2.26 -9.52 -6.24
C LEU A 169 -1.28 -8.55 -6.88
N LEU A 170 -1.30 -7.31 -6.41
CA LEU A 170 -0.44 -6.24 -6.91
C LEU A 170 0.86 -6.14 -6.13
N LYS A 171 0.80 -6.39 -4.82
CA LYS A 171 1.97 -6.33 -3.92
C LYS A 171 1.74 -7.18 -2.68
N SER A 172 2.84 -7.72 -2.16
CA SER A 172 2.92 -8.40 -0.86
C SER A 172 4.20 -7.93 -0.16
N CYS A 173 4.11 -7.49 1.09
CA CYS A 173 5.27 -7.02 1.85
C CYS A 173 5.08 -7.20 3.36
N ASP A 174 6.20 -7.32 4.08
CA ASP A 174 6.23 -7.57 5.54
C ASP A 174 6.30 -6.27 6.36
N TYR A 175 5.63 -5.24 5.89
CA TYR A 175 5.50 -3.94 6.55
C TYR A 175 4.20 -3.25 6.16
N GLU A 176 3.82 -2.25 6.93
CA GLU A 176 2.67 -1.40 6.65
C GLU A 176 3.01 -0.33 5.60
N LEU A 177 2.16 -0.20 4.58
CA LEU A 177 2.29 0.87 3.59
C LEU A 177 1.79 2.19 4.18
N ASN A 178 2.60 3.24 4.05
CA ASN A 178 2.20 4.59 4.46
C ASN A 178 1.50 5.32 3.32
N ASN A 179 0.22 5.03 3.12
CA ASN A 179 -0.57 5.62 2.04
C ASN A 179 -1.32 6.90 2.41
N ASN A 180 -1.08 7.45 3.60
CA ASN A 180 -1.88 8.58 4.08
C ASN A 180 -1.46 9.93 3.51
N ALA A 181 -0.21 10.05 3.05
CA ALA A 181 0.38 11.34 2.70
C ALA A 181 0.48 11.61 1.19
N TYR A 182 0.25 10.58 0.33
CA TYR A 182 0.51 10.73 -1.10
C TYR A 182 -0.70 10.35 -1.89
N VAL A 183 -1.08 11.25 -2.71
CA VAL A 183 -2.44 11.20 -3.14
C VAL A 183 -2.61 11.32 -4.65
N ARG A 184 -1.70 11.91 -5.37
CA ARG A 184 -1.86 12.10 -6.81
C ARG A 184 -0.61 11.66 -7.56
N PRO A 185 -0.76 10.79 -8.55
CA PRO A 185 0.33 10.48 -9.47
C PRO A 185 0.90 11.77 -10.07
N PHE A 186 2.22 11.87 -10.11
CA PHE A 186 2.88 13.01 -10.73
C PHE A 186 2.85 12.90 -12.25
N PRO A 187 2.52 13.97 -12.98
CA PRO A 187 2.54 13.94 -14.44
C PRO A 187 3.90 13.50 -15.00
N THR A 188 4.99 13.98 -14.44
CA THR A 188 6.36 13.63 -14.86
C THR A 188 6.66 12.14 -14.74
N ASP A 189 6.20 11.50 -13.66
CA ASP A 189 6.38 10.04 -13.46
C ASP A 189 5.51 9.26 -14.44
N MET A 190 4.26 9.71 -14.64
CA MET A 190 3.34 9.09 -15.60
C MET A 190 3.85 9.19 -17.03
N ASP A 191 4.46 10.33 -17.41
CA ASP A 191 5.09 10.52 -18.72
C ASP A 191 6.29 9.58 -18.88
N TRP A 192 7.14 9.47 -17.84
CA TRP A 192 8.27 8.55 -17.82
C TRP A 192 7.82 7.09 -17.97
N ILE A 193 6.79 6.67 -17.21
CA ILE A 193 6.22 5.31 -17.31
C ILE A 193 5.68 5.07 -18.74
N SER A 194 4.95 6.03 -19.29
CA SER A 194 4.39 5.92 -20.64
C SER A 194 5.45 5.79 -21.75
N GLU A 195 6.60 6.44 -21.57
CA GLU A 195 7.72 6.39 -22.48
C GLU A 195 8.45 5.03 -22.40
N HIS A 196 8.73 4.53 -21.17
CA HIS A 196 9.54 3.34 -20.94
C HIS A 196 8.72 2.04 -20.95
N TYR A 197 7.45 2.11 -20.54
CA TYR A 197 6.53 0.97 -20.51
C TYR A 197 5.30 1.25 -21.38
N ARG A 198 5.51 1.36 -22.69
CA ARG A 198 4.45 1.72 -23.63
C ARG A 198 3.27 0.75 -23.53
N GLY A 199 2.07 1.29 -23.30
CA GLY A 199 0.84 0.52 -23.15
C GLY A 199 0.63 -0.08 -21.76
N ALA A 200 1.50 0.23 -20.80
CA ALA A 200 1.28 -0.17 -19.43
C ALA A 200 -0.02 0.44 -18.86
N LYS A 201 -0.72 -0.35 -18.05
CA LYS A 201 -1.88 0.10 -17.27
C LYS A 201 -1.43 0.34 -15.84
N VAL A 202 -1.59 1.56 -15.33
CA VAL A 202 -1.36 1.86 -13.91
C VAL A 202 -2.54 1.34 -13.10
N LEU A 203 -2.26 0.49 -12.12
CA LEU A 203 -3.24 -0.22 -11.29
C LEU A 203 -3.36 0.40 -9.89
N ALA A 204 -2.26 0.91 -9.35
CA ALA A 204 -2.21 1.57 -8.05
C ALA A 204 -1.03 2.55 -7.99
N TYR A 205 -1.14 3.53 -7.11
CA TYR A 205 -0.05 4.41 -6.70
C TYR A 205 0.05 4.36 -5.18
N ILE A 206 1.21 4.01 -4.68
CA ILE A 206 1.46 3.79 -3.26
C ILE A 206 2.74 4.51 -2.84
N ASN A 207 2.83 4.92 -1.58
CA ASN A 207 4.13 5.27 -0.99
C ASN A 207 4.74 4.01 -0.37
N ASP A 208 5.88 3.60 -0.90
CA ASP A 208 6.57 2.38 -0.53
C ASP A 208 7.95 2.74 0.04
N LEU A 209 8.06 2.72 1.38
CA LEU A 209 9.30 3.03 2.11
C LEU A 209 9.92 4.40 1.75
N GLY A 210 9.08 5.38 1.45
CA GLY A 210 9.52 6.73 1.08
C GLY A 210 9.72 6.95 -0.42
N PHE A 211 9.41 5.94 -1.25
CA PHE A 211 9.39 6.07 -2.70
C PHE A 211 7.96 6.22 -3.22
N ASP A 212 7.80 7.01 -4.26
CA ASP A 212 6.58 7.08 -5.04
C ASP A 212 6.54 5.86 -5.98
N SER A 213 5.71 4.87 -5.66
CA SER A 213 5.67 3.59 -6.37
C SER A 213 4.38 3.40 -7.14
N TYR A 214 4.52 3.11 -8.42
CA TYR A 214 3.43 2.82 -9.35
C TYR A 214 3.38 1.33 -9.63
N LEU A 215 2.28 0.69 -9.26
CA LEU A 215 2.04 -0.71 -9.64
C LEU A 215 1.41 -0.71 -11.02
N ILE A 216 2.13 -1.23 -12.00
CA ILE A 216 1.72 -1.25 -13.40
C ILE A 216 1.56 -2.68 -13.91
N MET A 217 0.63 -2.89 -14.83
CA MET A 217 0.56 -4.08 -15.67
C MET A 217 1.20 -3.78 -17.02
N HIS A 218 2.28 -4.46 -17.34
CA HIS A 218 2.96 -4.34 -18.63
C HIS A 218 3.36 -5.72 -19.14
N ASP A 219 2.97 -6.06 -20.36
CA ASP A 219 3.20 -7.37 -21.00
C ASP A 219 2.78 -8.57 -20.13
N GLY A 220 1.66 -8.44 -19.42
CA GLY A 220 1.13 -9.49 -18.55
C GLY A 220 1.86 -9.63 -17.20
N VAL A 221 2.84 -8.76 -16.91
CA VAL A 221 3.62 -8.77 -15.68
C VAL A 221 3.27 -7.54 -14.84
N ILE A 222 3.08 -7.75 -13.53
CA ILE A 222 2.94 -6.65 -12.58
C ILE A 222 4.34 -6.18 -12.19
N LYS A 223 4.58 -4.88 -12.40
CA LYS A 223 5.84 -4.23 -12.05
C LYS A 223 5.58 -3.11 -11.04
N SER A 224 6.49 -2.97 -10.07
CA SER A 224 6.55 -1.82 -9.17
C SER A 224 7.62 -0.87 -9.70
N VAL A 225 7.22 0.29 -10.19
CA VAL A 225 8.11 1.35 -10.70
C VAL A 225 8.20 2.42 -9.65
N SER A 226 9.39 2.66 -9.11
CA SER A 226 9.62 3.55 -7.97
C SER A 226 10.43 4.78 -8.35
N PHE A 227 10.02 5.94 -7.83
CA PHE A 227 10.65 7.23 -8.01
C PHE A 227 11.03 7.85 -6.66
N ASP A 228 12.07 8.66 -6.64
CA ASP A 228 12.47 9.44 -5.47
C ASP A 228 11.38 10.48 -5.14
N SER A 229 10.67 10.27 -4.04
CA SER A 229 9.59 11.16 -3.60
C SER A 229 10.05 12.57 -3.23
N ASN A 230 11.34 12.78 -3.01
CA ASN A 230 11.91 14.08 -2.65
C ASN A 230 12.41 14.89 -3.87
N HIS A 231 12.39 14.26 -5.06
CA HIS A 231 12.88 14.93 -6.28
C HIS A 231 11.73 15.58 -7.05
N PRO A 232 11.84 16.87 -7.48
CA PRO A 232 10.75 17.57 -8.18
C PRO A 232 10.43 16.99 -9.55
N ASP A 233 11.43 16.41 -10.22
CA ASP A 233 11.27 15.76 -11.52
C ASP A 233 11.26 14.24 -11.36
N ALA A 234 10.77 13.52 -12.37
CA ALA A 234 10.77 12.06 -12.38
C ALA A 234 12.20 11.52 -12.27
N LYS A 235 12.59 11.14 -11.07
CA LYS A 235 13.87 10.47 -10.81
C LYS A 235 13.59 9.00 -10.52
N TRP A 236 13.63 8.20 -11.58
CA TRP A 236 13.48 6.77 -11.47
C TRP A 236 14.58 6.15 -10.61
N GLU A 237 14.19 5.38 -9.62
CA GLU A 237 15.10 4.68 -8.72
C GLU A 237 15.20 3.20 -9.03
N GLU A 238 14.06 2.53 -9.19
CA GLU A 238 14.04 1.12 -9.57
C GLU A 238 12.72 0.69 -10.20
N THR A 239 12.77 -0.40 -10.96
CA THR A 239 11.62 -1.22 -11.31
C THR A 239 11.85 -2.63 -10.79
N ARG A 240 10.85 -3.15 -10.06
CA ARG A 240 10.90 -4.48 -9.44
C ARG A 240 9.70 -5.32 -9.88
N TYR A 241 9.95 -6.58 -10.23
CA TYR A 241 8.87 -7.52 -10.58
C TYR A 241 9.31 -8.97 -10.38
N ALA A 242 8.34 -9.88 -10.16
CA ALA A 242 8.63 -11.31 -10.11
C ALA A 242 9.10 -11.80 -11.48
N LEU A 243 10.12 -12.64 -11.49
CA LEU A 243 10.59 -13.27 -12.72
C LEU A 243 9.44 -14.10 -13.33
N PRO A 244 9.02 -13.84 -14.58
CA PRO A 244 7.93 -14.58 -15.19
C PRO A 244 8.21 -16.09 -15.21
N GLU A 245 7.17 -16.88 -14.94
CA GLU A 245 7.28 -18.35 -14.95
C GLU A 245 7.80 -18.86 -16.31
N GLY A 246 8.71 -19.81 -16.27
CA GLY A 246 9.36 -20.36 -17.45
C GLY A 246 10.50 -19.51 -18.03
N THR A 247 10.80 -18.35 -17.44
CA THR A 247 11.96 -17.55 -17.84
C THR A 247 13.24 -18.22 -17.36
N ALA A 248 14.15 -18.51 -18.29
CA ALA A 248 15.44 -19.10 -17.95
C ALA A 248 16.41 -18.05 -17.39
N ILE A 249 17.00 -18.35 -16.25
CA ILE A 249 18.12 -17.58 -15.69
C ILE A 249 19.40 -18.14 -16.30
N SER A 250 20.33 -17.27 -16.71
CA SER A 250 21.60 -17.71 -17.28
C SER A 250 22.42 -18.56 -16.30
N SER A 251 23.11 -19.58 -16.82
CA SER A 251 23.99 -20.43 -16.00
C SER A 251 25.03 -19.61 -15.27
N ARG A 252 25.59 -18.57 -15.88
CA ARG A 252 26.55 -17.66 -15.27
C ARG A 252 26.00 -17.01 -13.99
N VAL A 253 24.75 -16.55 -14.00
CA VAL A 253 24.10 -15.94 -12.82
C VAL A 253 23.94 -16.99 -11.72
N LEU A 254 23.46 -18.19 -12.06
CA LEU A 254 23.31 -19.28 -11.10
C LEU A 254 24.66 -19.75 -10.54
N ASP A 255 25.69 -19.85 -11.36
CA ASP A 255 27.05 -20.18 -10.94
C ASP A 255 27.60 -19.12 -9.97
N THR A 256 27.36 -17.83 -10.25
CA THR A 256 27.74 -16.73 -9.36
C THR A 256 27.01 -16.83 -8.03
N LEU A 257 25.68 -17.09 -8.05
CA LEU A 257 24.90 -17.29 -6.81
C LEU A 257 25.47 -18.42 -5.97
N HIS A 258 25.67 -19.62 -6.55
CA HIS A 258 26.12 -20.79 -5.83
C HIS A 258 27.59 -20.69 -5.35
N THR A 259 28.42 -19.96 -6.09
CA THR A 259 29.81 -19.71 -5.69
C THR A 259 29.89 -18.72 -4.52
N THR A 260 29.07 -17.65 -4.59
CA THR A 260 29.11 -16.61 -3.56
C THR A 260 28.35 -17.02 -2.29
N TYR A 261 27.28 -17.80 -2.44
CA TYR A 261 26.40 -18.25 -1.35
C TYR A 261 26.20 -19.78 -1.40
N PRO A 262 27.22 -20.56 -1.02
CA PRO A 262 27.17 -22.03 -1.08
C PRO A 262 26.01 -22.58 -0.23
N GLY A 263 25.18 -23.44 -0.84
CA GLY A 263 24.06 -24.08 -0.16
C GLY A 263 22.80 -23.21 0.01
N PHE A 264 22.81 -21.97 -0.50
CA PHE A 264 21.60 -21.14 -0.52
C PHE A 264 20.56 -21.74 -1.49
N THR A 265 19.31 -21.82 -1.02
CA THR A 265 18.15 -22.21 -1.81
C THR A 265 17.19 -21.03 -1.89
N TYR A 266 16.43 -20.92 -2.96
CA TYR A 266 15.47 -19.87 -3.16
C TYR A 266 14.12 -20.43 -3.63
N THR A 267 13.05 -19.73 -3.29
CA THR A 267 11.68 -20.06 -3.70
C THR A 267 11.13 -19.02 -4.66
N GLU A 268 11.73 -17.82 -4.69
CA GLU A 268 11.30 -16.71 -5.51
C GLU A 268 12.51 -16.00 -6.11
N VAL A 269 12.32 -15.47 -7.31
CA VAL A 269 13.31 -14.61 -7.97
C VAL A 269 12.61 -13.33 -8.43
N LEU A 270 13.12 -12.20 -7.96
CA LEU A 270 12.69 -10.88 -8.42
C LEU A 270 13.72 -10.32 -9.39
N VAL A 271 13.23 -9.67 -10.42
CA VAL A 271 14.04 -8.84 -11.32
C VAL A 271 14.03 -7.42 -10.79
N ILE A 272 15.21 -6.80 -10.74
CA ILE A 272 15.40 -5.42 -10.32
C ILE A 272 16.19 -4.69 -11.40
N GLU A 273 15.57 -3.66 -11.95
CA GLU A 273 16.17 -2.73 -12.91
C GLU A 273 16.35 -1.40 -12.19
N ASN A 274 17.53 -0.81 -12.25
CA ASN A 274 17.82 0.50 -11.69
C ASN A 274 18.94 1.19 -12.49
N PRO A 275 19.28 2.45 -12.21
CA PRO A 275 20.35 3.16 -12.92
C PRO A 275 21.73 2.46 -12.86
N GLY A 276 21.94 1.58 -11.87
CA GLY A 276 23.17 0.80 -11.72
C GLY A 276 23.22 -0.47 -12.57
N GLY A 277 22.09 -0.89 -13.14
CA GLY A 277 22.04 -2.09 -13.97
C GLY A 277 20.80 -2.96 -13.76
N HIS A 278 20.95 -4.22 -14.16
CA HIS A 278 19.91 -5.24 -14.08
C HIS A 278 20.38 -6.36 -13.15
N PHE A 279 19.56 -6.71 -12.16
CA PHE A 279 19.89 -7.64 -11.10
C PHE A 279 18.79 -8.67 -10.93
N TYR A 280 19.16 -9.83 -10.42
CA TYR A 280 18.25 -10.80 -9.84
C TYR A 280 18.37 -10.77 -8.33
N LEU A 281 17.24 -10.69 -7.63
CA LEU A 281 17.17 -10.90 -6.19
C LEU A 281 16.56 -12.28 -5.95
N PHE A 282 17.39 -13.20 -5.48
CA PHE A 282 16.99 -14.55 -5.09
C PHE A 282 16.53 -14.53 -3.64
N VAL A 283 15.30 -14.95 -3.37
CA VAL A 283 14.66 -14.87 -2.06
C VAL A 283 14.39 -16.27 -1.54
N ASP A 284 14.83 -16.55 -0.31
CA ASP A 284 14.40 -17.72 0.45
C ASP A 284 13.07 -17.39 1.15
N GLY A 285 11.97 -17.89 0.60
CA GLY A 285 10.62 -17.66 1.13
C GLY A 285 10.25 -18.50 2.35
N THR A 286 11.16 -19.36 2.82
CA THR A 286 10.88 -20.29 3.93
C THR A 286 11.08 -19.67 5.31
N ARG A 287 11.64 -18.47 5.39
CA ARG A 287 11.95 -17.78 6.65
C ARG A 287 11.25 -16.44 6.76
N ALA A 288 10.87 -16.09 7.97
CA ALA A 288 10.28 -14.80 8.31
C ALA A 288 11.20 -13.61 8.00
N ASP A 289 12.51 -13.82 7.97
CA ASP A 289 13.55 -12.84 7.71
C ASP A 289 13.96 -12.75 6.23
N ARG A 290 13.25 -13.44 5.32
CA ARG A 290 13.40 -13.41 3.85
C ARG A 290 14.79 -12.95 3.39
N LEU A 291 15.80 -13.79 3.66
CA LEU A 291 17.15 -13.51 3.20
C LEU A 291 17.16 -13.49 1.66
N GLY A 292 17.58 -12.37 1.10
CA GLY A 292 17.67 -12.20 -0.34
C GLY A 292 19.12 -11.90 -0.76
N HIS A 293 19.54 -12.49 -1.88
CA HIS A 293 20.87 -12.25 -2.45
C HIS A 293 20.78 -11.66 -3.85
N TYR A 294 21.44 -10.53 -4.03
CA TYR A 294 21.53 -9.85 -5.31
C TYR A 294 22.63 -10.45 -6.16
N VAL A 295 22.31 -10.73 -7.43
CA VAL A 295 23.28 -11.15 -8.44
C VAL A 295 23.04 -10.32 -9.70
N GLU A 296 24.11 -9.70 -10.23
CA GLU A 296 24.04 -8.94 -11.47
C GLU A 296 23.71 -9.85 -12.64
N ALA A 297 22.85 -9.38 -13.54
CA ALA A 297 22.35 -10.17 -14.67
C ALA A 297 23.33 -10.27 -15.85
N ASN A 298 24.38 -9.43 -15.91
CA ASN A 298 25.35 -9.32 -17.02
C ASN A 298 26.55 -10.25 -16.90
#